data_b2609ce3d1b0f65b59584c29c2685167
#
_entry.id   b2609ce3d1b0f65b59584c29c2685167
#
_cell.length_a   1.000
_cell.length_b   1.000
_cell.length_c   1.000
_cell.angle_alpha   90.00
_cell.angle_beta   90.00
_cell.angle_gamma   90.00
#
_symmetry.space_group_name_H-M   'P 1'
#
loop_
_entity.id
_entity.type
_entity.pdbx_description
1 polymer ?
#
loop_
_entity_poly.entity_id
_entity_poly.type
_entity_poly.pdbx_seq_one_letter_code
_entity_poly.pdbx_strand_id
1 'polypeptide(L)'
;MKSTQSAAQGIGAAVENFMLAATAMGYGTCYMTGPAHAKKEIEEIIKFEKSEYSLMSIISLGVPADETPDSPKRKPLEEVVTFI
;
A
#
# COMPACT_ATOMS: atom_id res chain seq x y z
N MET A 1 16.27 5.94 -19.08
CA MET A 1 15.07 5.19 -18.74
C MET A 1 14.90 5.10 -17.23
N LYS A 2 13.74 5.37 -16.74
CA LYS A 2 13.48 5.32 -15.31
C LYS A 2 13.30 3.87 -14.86
N SER A 3 13.85 3.56 -13.69
CA SER A 3 13.67 2.25 -13.09
C SER A 3 12.28 2.14 -12.48
N THR A 4 11.43 1.27 -13.04
CA THR A 4 10.10 1.02 -12.48
C THR A 4 10.19 0.34 -11.12
N GLN A 5 11.23 -0.46 -10.89
CA GLN A 5 11.45 -1.10 -9.60
C GLN A 5 11.77 -0.09 -8.50
N SER A 6 12.64 0.87 -8.78
CA SER A 6 12.96 1.92 -7.81
C SER A 6 11.74 2.77 -7.49
N ALA A 7 10.97 3.14 -8.51
CA ALA A 7 9.77 3.93 -8.32
C ALA A 7 8.74 3.17 -7.46
N ALA A 8 8.52 1.88 -7.75
CA ALA A 8 7.59 1.07 -6.99
C ALA A 8 8.01 0.93 -5.54
N GLN A 9 9.31 0.72 -5.29
CA GLN A 9 9.83 0.60 -3.92
C GLN A 9 9.66 1.91 -3.16
N GLY A 10 9.93 3.04 -3.80
CA GLY A 10 9.76 4.35 -3.19
C GLY A 10 8.31 4.63 -2.82
N ILE A 11 7.39 4.28 -3.70
CA ILE A 11 5.96 4.43 -3.41
C ILE A 11 5.55 3.53 -2.25
N GLY A 12 6.05 2.29 -2.21
CA GLY A 12 5.77 1.39 -1.09
C GLY A 12 6.21 1.96 0.25
N ALA A 13 7.39 2.58 0.29
CA ALA A 13 7.88 3.22 1.50
C ALA A 13 6.99 4.41 1.90
N ALA A 14 6.56 5.21 0.93
CA ALA A 14 5.67 6.33 1.19
C ALA A 14 4.31 5.87 1.71
N VAL A 15 3.78 4.77 1.16
CA VAL A 15 2.52 4.17 1.61
C VAL A 15 2.62 3.74 3.05
N GLU A 16 3.70 3.08 3.44
CA GLU A 16 3.90 2.66 4.84
C GLU A 16 3.91 3.86 5.78
N ASN A 17 4.62 4.92 5.43
CA ASN A 17 4.63 6.14 6.22
C ASN A 17 3.24 6.75 6.34
N PHE A 18 2.48 6.75 5.25
CA PHE A 18 1.11 7.24 5.25
C PHE A 18 0.24 6.43 6.24
N MET A 19 0.34 5.10 6.17
CA MET A 19 -0.47 4.23 7.02
C MET A 19 -0.10 4.37 8.49
N LEU A 20 1.17 4.47 8.80
CA LEU A 20 1.63 4.68 10.18
C LEU A 20 1.17 6.02 10.74
N ALA A 21 1.27 7.07 9.93
CA ALA A 21 0.81 8.39 10.34
C ALA A 21 -0.71 8.39 10.58
N ALA A 22 -1.46 7.75 9.70
CA ALA A 22 -2.91 7.64 9.85
C ALA A 22 -3.27 6.91 11.16
N THR A 23 -2.59 5.82 11.46
CA THR A 23 -2.80 5.07 12.69
C THR A 23 -2.51 5.94 13.90
N ALA A 24 -1.43 6.71 13.89
CA ALA A 24 -1.08 7.61 14.98
C ALA A 24 -2.13 8.70 15.19
N MET A 25 -2.86 9.06 14.13
CA MET A 25 -3.93 10.06 14.21
C MET A 25 -5.30 9.45 14.55
N GLY A 26 -5.38 8.16 14.76
CA GLY A 26 -6.62 7.49 15.12
C GLY A 26 -7.45 6.99 13.94
N TYR A 27 -6.89 6.98 12.73
CA TYR A 27 -7.58 6.46 11.55
C TYR A 27 -7.18 5.03 11.25
N GLY A 28 -8.05 4.34 10.51
CA GLY A 28 -7.74 3.01 10.01
C GLY A 28 -7.45 3.07 8.51
N THR A 29 -6.55 2.23 8.04
CA THR A 29 -6.21 2.17 6.63
C THR A 29 -6.13 0.72 6.17
N CYS A 30 -6.26 0.52 4.86
CA CYS A 30 -6.07 -0.79 4.25
C CYS A 30 -5.37 -0.60 2.91
N TYR A 31 -4.23 -1.26 2.76
CA TYR A 31 -3.48 -1.28 1.51
C TYR A 31 -4.08 -2.36 0.62
N MET A 32 -4.57 -1.97 -0.55
CA MET A 32 -5.29 -2.89 -1.42
C MET A 32 -4.52 -3.16 -2.70
N THR A 33 -4.38 -4.44 -3.03
CA THR A 33 -3.78 -4.88 -4.29
C THR A 33 -4.83 -5.34 -5.30
N GLY A 34 -6.03 -5.69 -4.83
CA GLY A 34 -7.13 -6.10 -5.70
C GLY A 34 -7.42 -5.11 -6.84
N PRO A 35 -7.46 -3.80 -6.57
CA PRO A 35 -7.69 -2.81 -7.62
C PRO A 35 -6.68 -2.84 -8.77
N ALA A 36 -5.51 -3.45 -8.58
CA ALA A 36 -4.53 -3.59 -9.66
C ALA A 36 -5.09 -4.36 -10.87
N HIS A 37 -6.08 -5.22 -10.66
CA HIS A 37 -6.72 -5.98 -11.74
C HIS A 37 -7.62 -5.11 -12.61
N ALA A 38 -8.03 -3.95 -12.13
CA ALA A 38 -8.86 -3.00 -12.86
C ALA A 38 -8.15 -1.66 -13.07
N LYS A 39 -6.84 -1.70 -13.22
CA LYS A 39 -6.01 -0.51 -13.29
C LYS A 39 -6.46 0.48 -14.36
N LYS A 40 -6.71 0.00 -15.58
CA LYS A 40 -7.11 0.86 -16.68
C LYS A 40 -8.44 1.57 -16.40
N GLU A 41 -9.41 0.83 -15.91
CA GLU A 41 -10.74 1.37 -15.62
C GLU A 41 -10.67 2.42 -14.52
N ILE A 42 -9.87 2.18 -13.50
CA ILE A 42 -9.69 3.12 -12.40
C ILE A 42 -8.98 4.38 -12.89
N GLU A 43 -7.94 4.23 -13.70
CA GLU A 43 -7.21 5.37 -14.24
C GLU A 43 -8.09 6.26 -15.10
N GLU A 44 -9.05 5.67 -15.81
CA GLU A 44 -10.02 6.43 -16.60
C GLU A 44 -10.97 7.24 -15.72
N ILE A 45 -11.37 6.67 -14.58
CA ILE A 45 -12.29 7.34 -13.65
C ILE A 45 -11.60 8.52 -12.97
N ILE A 46 -10.36 8.31 -12.53
CA ILE A 46 -9.63 9.33 -11.75
C ILE A 46 -9.19 10.51 -12.62
N LYS A 47 -8.96 10.29 -13.91
CA LYS A 47 -8.59 11.35 -14.87
C LYS A 47 -7.33 12.11 -14.49
N PHE A 48 -6.19 11.46 -14.55
CA PHE A 48 -4.91 12.11 -14.35
C PHE A 48 -4.07 12.02 -15.63
N GLU A 49 -2.92 12.70 -15.65
CA GLU A 49 -2.02 12.72 -16.80
C GLU A 49 -1.32 11.37 -16.96
N LYS A 50 -1.84 10.55 -17.85
CA LYS A 50 -1.37 9.16 -18.01
C LYS A 50 0.01 9.04 -18.64
N SER A 51 0.49 10.09 -19.32
CA SER A 51 1.82 10.06 -19.92
C SER A 51 2.92 10.19 -18.86
N GLU A 52 2.63 10.75 -17.70
CA GLU A 52 3.62 10.99 -16.64
C GLU A 52 3.35 10.17 -15.39
N TYR A 53 2.11 9.76 -15.16
CA TYR A 53 1.70 9.09 -13.93
C TYR A 53 1.08 7.74 -14.21
N SER A 54 1.19 6.86 -13.25
CA SER A 54 0.61 5.52 -13.30
C SER A 54 0.05 5.18 -11.94
N LEU A 55 -1.12 4.55 -11.92
CA LEU A 55 -1.71 4.08 -10.67
C LEU A 55 -0.87 2.95 -10.10
N MET A 56 -0.35 3.11 -8.89
CA MET A 56 0.50 2.13 -8.24
C MET A 56 -0.23 1.36 -7.14
N SER A 57 -1.10 2.04 -6.40
CA SER A 57 -1.82 1.41 -5.30
C SER A 57 -3.03 2.23 -4.91
N ILE A 58 -3.90 1.61 -4.12
CA ILE A 58 -5.05 2.28 -3.53
C ILE A 58 -5.06 1.93 -2.05
N ILE A 59 -5.26 2.95 -1.22
CA ILE A 59 -5.36 2.79 0.22
C ILE A 59 -6.69 3.36 0.67
N SER A 60 -7.49 2.57 1.37
CA SER A 60 -8.69 3.10 2.00
C SER A 60 -8.30 3.73 3.33
N LEU A 61 -8.99 4.82 3.68
CA LEU A 61 -8.76 5.55 4.93
C LEU A 61 -10.11 5.87 5.54
N GLY A 62 -10.27 5.62 6.82
CA GLY A 62 -11.52 5.92 7.49
C GLY A 62 -11.42 5.80 8.99
N VAL A 63 -12.54 6.02 9.66
CA VAL A 63 -12.62 5.84 11.10
C VAL A 63 -12.83 4.34 11.36
N PRO A 64 -11.92 3.71 12.16
CA PRO A 64 -12.03 2.27 12.38
C PRO A 64 -13.22 1.91 13.27
N ALA A 65 -13.70 0.69 13.11
CA ALA A 65 -14.70 0.14 14.03
C ALA A 65 -14.05 -0.05 15.42
N ASP A 66 -14.88 -0.22 16.43
CA ASP A 66 -14.39 -0.35 17.81
C ASP A 66 -13.54 -1.60 18.03
N GLU A 67 -13.73 -2.61 17.21
CA GLU A 67 -13.00 -3.87 17.36
C GLU A 67 -11.70 -3.86 16.56
N THR A 68 -10.62 -4.26 17.22
CA THR A 68 -9.32 -4.44 16.56
C THR A 68 -9.12 -5.92 16.30
N PRO A 69 -8.99 -6.32 15.02
CA PRO A 69 -8.74 -7.73 14.73
C PRO A 69 -7.35 -8.16 15.19
N ASP A 70 -7.21 -9.44 15.49
CA ASP A 70 -5.92 -10.01 15.86
C ASP A 70 -4.98 -10.00 14.68
N SER A 71 -3.70 -9.77 14.95
CA SER A 71 -2.68 -9.87 13.92
C SER A 71 -2.47 -11.33 13.53
N PRO A 72 -2.21 -11.60 12.23
CA PRO A 72 -1.85 -12.95 11.83
C PRO A 72 -0.55 -13.39 12.49
N LYS A 73 -0.42 -14.69 12.70
CA LYS A 73 0.80 -15.24 13.27
C LYS A 73 1.98 -15.03 12.33
N ARG A 74 3.14 -14.77 12.90
CA ARG A 74 4.37 -14.59 12.13
C ARG A 74 5.16 -15.90 12.13
N LYS A 75 5.89 -16.14 11.06
CA LYS A 75 6.79 -17.27 10.99
C LYS A 75 7.96 -17.10 11.96
N PRO A 76 8.51 -18.18 12.51
CA PRO A 76 9.71 -18.07 13.34
C PRO A 76 10.84 -17.38 12.57
N LEU A 77 11.67 -16.64 13.29
CA LEU A 77 12.75 -15.86 12.69
C LEU A 77 13.68 -16.73 11.84
N GLU A 78 14.00 -17.93 12.31
CA GLU A 78 14.91 -18.83 11.63
C GLU A 78 14.38 -19.32 10.27
N GLU A 79 13.06 -19.23 10.04
CA GLU A 79 12.48 -19.62 8.75
C GLU A 79 12.58 -18.52 7.70
N VAL A 80 12.76 -17.27 8.11
CA VAL A 80 12.71 -16.13 7.20
C VAL A 80 14.01 -15.36 7.10
N VAL A 81 14.97 -15.62 7.98
CA VAL A 81 16.27 -14.92 8.02
C VAL A 81 17.40 -15.89 7.77
N THR A 82 18.31 -15.52 6.90
CA THR A 82 19.56 -16.23 6.65
C THR A 82 20.70 -15.25 6.85
N PHE A 83 21.66 -15.62 7.67
CA PHE A 83 22.87 -14.81 7.90
C PHE A 83 23.97 -15.29 6.97
N ILE A 84 24.57 -14.36 6.28
CA ILE A 84 25.62 -14.64 5.29
C ILE A 84 26.99 -14.54 5.92
#